data_603efb6aa419cb99b21e7cc486327b42
#
_entry.id   603efb6aa419cb99b21e7cc486327b42
#
_cell.length_a   1.000
_cell.length_b   1.000
_cell.length_c   1.000
_cell.angle_alpha   90.00
_cell.angle_beta   90.00
_cell.angle_gamma   90.00
#
_symmetry.space_group_name_H-M   'P 1'
#
loop_
_entity.id
_entity.type
_entity.pdbx_description
1 polymer ?
#
loop_
_entity_poly.entity_id
_entity_poly.type
_entity_poly.pdbx_seq_one_letter_code
_entity_poly.pdbx_strand_id
1 'polypeptide(L)'
;MTVMGIYSKRALALAAAGLAAAGLAACSSGSSTSASGGSSPSSGASSSSSSPSSSSSAEVVMESSPENSLTQNFNPFATTAPIYGMGADGLVYEPLIQFDLASPTVQYPWLATKYAWSNGGKAITFTIRTGVKWNNGTPLTPADVAFTFNYVKANTSVNLGGLDISSVSTSGDTVTVNFPTAQYMKLEQIAGEAILPQAVWSKVTNPATYVDPNPIGTGPYMLGNYTPEGFTMVKNPDYWAPVPVAKVYFPDYTSNTGALSALFSGNITWTGNYIPDLQQDFVDKDPSTNHFWEAAGSSNALWPNLSEWPTNQLAVRQAIDQAINRSVIGSEGESGLEAPLTNASGITLPTYSAWLASSVASDTLPASGSAAQAASILTKAGYKKDSAGYFALNGKEVDITIVDPASYTDYAQDAALIAQQLKAAGINATFDGTSVTAWTNDMNTGDFQLSLHWGSGGITPYYLYDDWLDDTLITSGSGDYEHLKDTTLQTDLAKLNGDQTVAEQTADLSPIEQYVAQNLPVIPTTTAADWFEYSSAQFTGWPTQANPYDSGQPSGSNNSASTGSDEVVLLHLTPAS
;
A
#
# COMPACT_ATOMS: atom_id res chain seq x y z
N MET A 1 -47.92 1.96 10.92
CA MET A 1 -47.59 1.77 12.34
C MET A 1 -46.08 1.98 12.48
N THR A 2 -45.76 3.10 13.04
CA THR A 2 -44.41 3.70 13.14
C THR A 2 -43.62 3.04 14.27
N VAL A 3 -42.39 2.66 14.04
CA VAL A 3 -41.42 2.46 15.14
C VAL A 3 -40.15 3.23 14.79
N MET A 4 -39.98 4.32 15.48
CA MET A 4 -38.79 5.15 15.55
C MET A 4 -37.77 4.50 16.47
N GLY A 5 -36.56 4.20 15.98
CA GLY A 5 -35.43 3.78 16.80
C GLY A 5 -34.46 4.94 16.95
N ILE A 6 -34.21 5.29 18.19
CA ILE A 6 -33.41 6.43 18.64
C ILE A 6 -31.91 6.05 18.63
N TYR A 7 -31.11 6.74 17.86
CA TYR A 7 -29.64 6.67 17.98
C TYR A 7 -29.14 7.81 18.87
N SER A 8 -28.56 7.44 20.00
CA SER A 8 -27.95 8.36 20.96
C SER A 8 -26.57 8.79 20.49
N LYS A 9 -26.41 10.08 20.20
CA LYS A 9 -25.12 10.74 20.01
C LYS A 9 -24.37 10.77 21.36
N ARG A 10 -23.18 10.19 21.42
CA ARG A 10 -22.21 10.45 22.48
C ARG A 10 -21.12 11.37 21.94
N ALA A 11 -21.16 12.62 22.38
CA ALA A 11 -20.11 13.59 22.17
C ALA A 11 -18.90 13.24 23.08
N LEU A 12 -17.71 13.11 22.53
CA LEU A 12 -16.46 13.12 23.27
C LEU A 12 -15.98 14.57 23.39
N ALA A 13 -15.90 15.06 24.61
CA ALA A 13 -15.30 16.35 24.93
C ALA A 13 -13.78 16.15 25.13
N LEU A 14 -12.96 16.80 24.29
CA LEU A 14 -11.52 16.95 24.53
C LEU A 14 -11.32 18.12 25.52
N ALA A 15 -10.66 17.84 26.64
CA ALA A 15 -10.19 18.83 27.57
C ALA A 15 -8.78 19.28 27.15
N ALA A 16 -8.64 20.53 26.75
CA ALA A 16 -7.37 21.19 26.53
C ALA A 16 -6.81 21.66 27.88
N ALA A 17 -5.64 21.18 28.28
CA ALA A 17 -4.86 21.70 29.38
C ALA A 17 -3.66 22.47 28.80
N GLY A 18 -3.71 23.80 28.92
CA GLY A 18 -2.59 24.67 28.60
C GLY A 18 -1.55 24.66 29.72
N LEU A 19 -0.26 24.68 29.35
CA LEU A 19 0.84 25.01 30.26
C LEU A 19 1.64 26.18 29.67
N ALA A 20 1.76 27.21 30.51
CA ALA A 20 2.42 28.44 30.20
C ALA A 20 3.95 28.31 30.29
N ALA A 21 4.62 29.08 29.44
CA ALA A 21 6.06 29.28 29.42
C ALA A 21 6.52 30.19 30.56
N ALA A 22 7.66 29.85 31.16
CA ALA A 22 8.48 30.81 31.87
C ALA A 22 9.94 30.58 31.51
N GLY A 23 10.53 31.55 30.83
CA GLY A 23 11.95 31.57 30.53
C GLY A 23 12.76 32.14 31.69
N LEU A 24 14.03 31.77 31.74
CA LEU A 24 15.09 32.56 32.37
C LEU A 24 16.44 32.25 31.74
N ALA A 25 17.07 33.28 31.22
CA ALA A 25 18.43 33.28 30.72
C ALA A 25 19.41 33.53 31.85
N ALA A 26 20.59 32.93 31.80
CA ALA A 26 21.80 33.52 32.44
C ALA A 26 23.06 32.99 31.75
N CYS A 27 23.89 33.94 31.32
CA CYS A 27 25.25 33.81 30.83
C CYS A 27 26.27 33.66 31.95
N SER A 28 27.43 33.02 31.68
CA SER A 28 28.80 33.50 31.96
C SER A 28 29.78 32.34 31.71
N SER A 29 30.69 32.44 30.77
CA SER A 29 32.04 33.01 30.69
C SER A 29 33.07 32.49 31.70
N GLY A 30 34.21 32.03 31.14
CA GLY A 30 35.51 31.97 31.84
C GLY A 30 36.29 30.68 31.60
N SER A 31 37.12 30.66 30.64
CA SER A 31 38.57 30.85 30.47
C SER A 31 39.47 29.73 31.05
N SER A 32 40.17 29.12 30.09
CA SER A 32 41.59 28.69 29.98
C SER A 32 42.40 28.33 31.23
N THR A 33 43.13 27.24 31.17
CA THR A 33 44.62 27.26 31.25
C THR A 33 45.23 25.89 30.84
N SER A 34 46.35 26.01 30.14
CA SER A 34 47.28 25.00 29.65
C SER A 34 48.29 24.56 30.71
N ALA A 35 48.87 23.36 30.56
CA ALA A 35 50.31 23.02 30.72
C ALA A 35 50.44 21.50 30.63
N SER A 36 51.07 20.97 29.66
CA SER A 36 52.50 20.63 29.37
C SER A 36 53.10 19.51 30.23
N GLY A 37 53.55 18.47 29.55
CA GLY A 37 54.87 17.88 29.82
C GLY A 37 54.94 16.41 30.16
N GLY A 38 55.64 15.62 29.33
CA GLY A 38 56.55 14.60 29.83
C GLY A 38 56.49 13.19 29.25
N SER A 39 57.22 12.96 28.15
CA SER A 39 58.17 11.85 27.91
C SER A 39 57.78 10.38 28.09
N SER A 40 57.95 9.63 27.02
CA SER A 40 58.10 8.16 26.86
C SER A 40 59.35 7.63 27.61
N PRO A 41 59.56 6.29 27.75
CA PRO A 41 59.81 5.41 26.61
C PRO A 41 59.35 3.92 26.71
N SER A 42 59.18 3.37 25.54
CA SER A 42 59.33 2.00 25.02
C SER A 42 59.49 0.79 25.97
N SER A 43 58.73 -0.25 25.70
CA SER A 43 59.29 -1.60 25.43
C SER A 43 58.23 -2.47 24.71
N GLY A 44 58.66 -3.16 23.69
CA GLY A 44 57.82 -3.96 22.82
C GLY A 44 57.43 -5.31 23.46
N ALA A 45 56.24 -5.72 23.05
CA ALA A 45 55.86 -7.13 23.02
C ALA A 45 54.93 -7.31 21.82
N SER A 46 55.44 -8.03 20.82
CA SER A 46 54.64 -8.51 19.70
C SER A 46 53.67 -9.55 20.21
N SER A 47 52.44 -9.19 20.42
CA SER A 47 51.32 -10.13 20.55
C SER A 47 50.63 -10.19 19.19
N SER A 48 50.80 -11.32 18.52
CA SER A 48 49.95 -11.71 17.39
C SER A 48 48.49 -11.77 17.85
N SER A 49 47.79 -10.70 17.64
CA SER A 49 46.32 -10.72 17.73
C SER A 49 45.80 -11.46 16.51
N SER A 50 45.48 -12.74 16.69
CA SER A 50 44.52 -13.42 15.86
C SER A 50 43.19 -12.65 16.02
N SER A 51 42.85 -11.85 15.02
CA SER A 51 41.51 -11.31 14.87
C SER A 51 40.54 -12.49 14.90
N PRO A 52 39.54 -12.51 15.77
CA PRO A 52 38.45 -13.42 15.55
C PRO A 52 37.79 -12.98 14.25
N SER A 53 37.77 -13.84 13.25
CA SER A 53 36.85 -13.74 12.14
C SER A 53 35.47 -13.90 12.74
N SER A 54 34.85 -12.80 13.16
CA SER A 54 33.43 -12.74 13.34
C SER A 54 32.83 -12.94 11.94
N SER A 55 32.36 -14.15 11.65
CA SER A 55 31.33 -14.33 10.66
C SER A 55 30.12 -13.57 11.19
N SER A 56 30.05 -12.28 10.90
CA SER A 56 28.80 -11.55 11.01
C SER A 56 27.84 -12.30 10.08
N SER A 57 26.85 -13.00 10.64
CA SER A 57 25.78 -13.54 9.85
C SER A 57 25.19 -12.36 9.07
N ALA A 58 25.21 -12.44 7.74
CA ALA A 58 24.69 -11.38 6.90
C ALA A 58 23.24 -11.09 7.31
N GLU A 59 22.91 -9.82 7.40
CA GLU A 59 21.62 -9.31 7.88
C GLU A 59 20.99 -8.47 6.78
N VAL A 60 19.71 -8.64 6.52
CA VAL A 60 18.93 -7.68 5.72
C VAL A 60 18.45 -6.57 6.66
N VAL A 61 18.76 -5.33 6.30
CA VAL A 61 18.20 -4.14 6.95
C VAL A 61 17.11 -3.62 6.04
N MET A 62 15.86 -3.75 6.48
CA MET A 62 14.68 -3.42 5.70
C MET A 62 13.96 -2.21 6.29
N GLU A 63 13.61 -1.27 5.42
CA GLU A 63 12.86 -0.08 5.75
C GLU A 63 11.81 0.16 4.67
N SER A 64 10.57 0.38 5.03
CA SER A 64 9.49 0.58 4.08
C SER A 64 8.70 1.88 4.29
N SER A 65 8.74 2.46 5.47
CA SER A 65 7.98 3.67 5.75
C SER A 65 8.50 4.33 7.01
N PRO A 66 8.97 5.59 6.95
CA PRO A 66 9.39 6.32 8.13
C PRO A 66 8.22 6.57 9.07
N GLU A 67 8.36 6.13 10.31
CA GLU A 67 7.34 6.25 11.34
C GLU A 67 7.77 7.22 12.45
N ASN A 68 6.80 7.79 13.15
CA ASN A 68 7.09 8.77 14.20
C ASN A 68 7.45 8.12 15.55
N SER A 69 7.07 6.85 15.76
CA SER A 69 7.45 6.06 16.93
C SER A 69 7.02 4.61 16.79
N LEU A 70 7.94 3.70 16.95
CA LEU A 70 7.61 2.27 17.01
C LEU A 70 6.88 1.93 18.29
N THR A 71 5.89 1.08 18.17
CA THR A 71 5.23 0.41 19.29
C THR A 71 5.34 -1.10 19.09
N GLN A 72 5.61 -1.86 20.18
CA GLN A 72 5.72 -3.32 20.11
C GLN A 72 4.32 -3.94 19.94
N ASN A 73 3.75 -3.75 18.78
CA ASN A 73 2.40 -4.20 18.42
C ASN A 73 2.47 -5.03 17.13
N PHE A 74 2.42 -6.36 17.26
CA PHE A 74 2.41 -7.34 16.16
C PHE A 74 1.01 -7.91 15.93
N ASN A 75 -0.03 -7.17 16.24
CA ASN A 75 -1.40 -7.57 15.93
C ASN A 75 -1.64 -7.45 14.42
N PRO A 76 -1.88 -8.55 13.67
CA PRO A 76 -2.05 -8.51 12.22
C PRO A 76 -3.32 -7.79 11.74
N PHE A 77 -4.15 -7.33 12.67
CA PHE A 77 -5.34 -6.52 12.38
C PHE A 77 -5.16 -5.04 12.76
N ALA A 78 -4.01 -4.66 13.28
CA ALA A 78 -3.74 -3.28 13.69
C ALA A 78 -3.08 -2.51 12.54
N THR A 79 -3.81 -2.24 11.47
CA THR A 79 -3.33 -1.60 10.22
C THR A 79 -2.70 -0.22 10.42
N THR A 80 -2.97 0.43 11.56
CA THR A 80 -2.34 1.70 11.94
C THR A 80 -1.11 1.54 12.81
N ALA A 81 -0.69 0.30 13.14
CA ALA A 81 0.54 0.07 13.89
C ALA A 81 1.75 0.17 12.94
N PRO A 82 2.83 0.87 13.34
CA PRO A 82 4.02 1.01 12.49
C PRO A 82 4.59 -0.32 12.01
N ILE A 83 4.64 -1.33 12.87
CA ILE A 83 5.14 -2.67 12.53
C ILE A 83 4.33 -3.31 11.38
N TYR A 84 3.01 -3.08 11.33
CA TYR A 84 2.16 -3.52 10.23
C TYR A 84 2.59 -2.85 8.91
N GLY A 85 2.72 -1.53 8.90
CA GLY A 85 3.18 -0.78 7.72
C GLY A 85 4.57 -1.19 7.23
N MET A 86 5.42 -1.67 8.12
CA MET A 86 6.77 -2.17 7.81
C MET A 86 6.79 -3.61 7.24
N GLY A 87 5.65 -4.29 7.12
CA GLY A 87 5.56 -5.65 6.57
C GLY A 87 6.00 -6.77 7.53
N ALA A 88 6.40 -6.46 8.75
CA ALA A 88 6.94 -7.45 9.68
C ALA A 88 5.91 -8.49 10.15
N ASP A 89 4.62 -8.17 10.11
CA ASP A 89 3.55 -9.09 10.48
C ASP A 89 3.48 -10.30 9.53
N GLY A 90 3.69 -10.11 8.22
CA GLY A 90 3.75 -11.18 7.23
C GLY A 90 4.89 -12.16 7.47
N LEU A 91 5.98 -11.71 8.12
CA LEU A 91 7.09 -12.59 8.49
C LEU A 91 6.76 -13.52 9.66
N VAL A 92 5.69 -13.24 10.40
CA VAL A 92 5.24 -14.01 11.57
C VAL A 92 3.97 -14.77 11.28
N TYR A 93 2.96 -14.10 10.72
CA TYR A 93 1.64 -14.66 10.45
C TYR A 93 1.51 -15.00 8.97
N GLU A 94 1.49 -16.28 8.64
CA GLU A 94 1.39 -16.73 7.26
C GLU A 94 -0.08 -16.87 6.80
N PRO A 95 -0.33 -16.63 5.49
CA PRO A 95 -1.60 -16.88 4.84
C PRO A 95 -1.73 -18.33 4.37
N LEU A 96 -2.87 -18.66 3.78
CA LEU A 96 -3.08 -19.94 3.12
C LEU A 96 -2.40 -20.03 1.74
N ILE A 97 -2.43 -18.93 0.98
CA ILE A 97 -1.82 -18.78 -0.34
C ILE A 97 -1.11 -17.42 -0.37
N GLN A 98 0.09 -17.36 -0.93
CA GLN A 98 0.76 -16.12 -1.30
C GLN A 98 0.49 -15.79 -2.77
N PHE A 99 0.46 -14.52 -3.12
CA PHE A 99 0.19 -14.03 -4.46
C PHE A 99 1.35 -13.15 -4.95
N ASP A 100 1.65 -13.26 -6.24
CA ASP A 100 2.60 -12.38 -6.91
C ASP A 100 1.83 -11.21 -7.54
N LEU A 101 1.95 -10.02 -6.98
CA LEU A 101 1.24 -8.84 -7.48
C LEU A 101 1.87 -8.26 -8.75
N ALA A 102 3.17 -8.50 -8.98
CA ALA A 102 3.82 -8.15 -10.24
C ALA A 102 3.38 -9.08 -11.39
N SER A 103 2.86 -10.27 -11.05
CA SER A 103 2.36 -11.28 -11.99
C SER A 103 1.03 -11.87 -11.49
N PRO A 104 -0.10 -11.15 -11.59
CA PRO A 104 -1.36 -11.45 -10.87
C PRO A 104 -1.93 -12.87 -11.06
N THR A 105 -1.51 -13.60 -12.10
CA THR A 105 -1.91 -14.99 -12.34
C THR A 105 -1.05 -16.02 -11.58
N VAL A 106 0.04 -15.59 -10.95
CA VAL A 106 0.97 -16.46 -10.21
C VAL A 106 0.56 -16.53 -8.75
N GLN A 107 0.49 -17.75 -8.23
CA GLN A 107 0.10 -18.06 -6.85
C GLN A 107 1.04 -19.09 -6.25
N TYR A 108 1.42 -18.89 -5.00
CA TYR A 108 2.30 -19.80 -4.28
C TYR A 108 1.52 -20.57 -3.20
N PRO A 109 1.40 -21.90 -3.29
CA PRO A 109 0.83 -22.72 -2.22
C PRO A 109 1.62 -22.55 -0.92
N TRP A 110 0.98 -22.03 0.13
CA TRP A 110 1.62 -21.70 1.39
C TRP A 110 1.16 -22.62 2.52
N LEU A 111 0.45 -22.10 3.54
CA LEU A 111 -0.16 -22.98 4.57
C LEU A 111 -1.24 -23.90 4.01
N ALA A 112 -1.84 -23.55 2.86
CA ALA A 112 -2.61 -24.48 2.06
C ALA A 112 -1.78 -24.97 0.86
N THR A 113 -1.79 -26.29 0.61
CA THR A 113 -1.11 -26.90 -0.55
C THR A 113 -1.94 -26.80 -1.83
N LYS A 114 -3.24 -26.59 -1.70
CA LYS A 114 -4.19 -26.33 -2.78
C LYS A 114 -5.52 -25.84 -2.23
N TYR A 115 -6.32 -25.27 -3.10
CA TYR A 115 -7.72 -24.97 -2.82
C TYR A 115 -8.62 -25.39 -3.98
N ALA A 116 -9.93 -25.43 -3.72
CA ALA A 116 -10.94 -25.68 -4.74
C ALA A 116 -12.24 -24.93 -4.41
N TRP A 117 -12.76 -24.21 -5.39
CA TRP A 117 -14.07 -23.64 -5.34
C TRP A 117 -15.17 -24.66 -5.60
N SER A 118 -16.32 -24.47 -4.99
CA SER A 118 -17.52 -25.28 -5.18
C SER A 118 -18.78 -24.44 -4.98
N ASN A 119 -19.94 -25.04 -5.25
CA ASN A 119 -21.24 -24.39 -5.07
C ASN A 119 -21.35 -23.03 -5.80
N GLY A 120 -20.75 -22.93 -7.02
CA GLY A 120 -20.78 -21.71 -7.80
C GLY A 120 -20.12 -20.52 -7.07
N GLY A 121 -18.91 -20.71 -6.51
CA GLY A 121 -18.15 -19.67 -5.82
C GLY A 121 -18.60 -19.39 -4.38
N LYS A 122 -19.63 -20.09 -3.87
CA LYS A 122 -20.15 -19.91 -2.51
C LYS A 122 -19.45 -20.77 -1.46
N ALA A 123 -18.48 -21.55 -1.85
CA ALA A 123 -17.65 -22.32 -0.93
C ALA A 123 -16.25 -22.50 -1.51
N ILE A 124 -15.25 -22.35 -0.66
CA ILE A 124 -13.84 -22.64 -0.97
C ILE A 124 -13.32 -23.65 0.05
N THR A 125 -12.63 -24.67 -0.43
CA THR A 125 -12.02 -25.71 0.41
C THR A 125 -10.51 -25.66 0.26
N PHE A 126 -9.79 -25.48 1.35
CA PHE A 126 -8.34 -25.49 1.43
C PHE A 126 -7.85 -26.84 1.97
N THR A 127 -6.79 -27.40 1.38
CA THR A 127 -6.06 -28.55 1.94
C THR A 127 -4.84 -28.02 2.69
N ILE A 128 -4.83 -28.18 4.01
CA ILE A 128 -3.83 -27.59 4.89
C ILE A 128 -2.53 -28.39 4.84
N ARG A 129 -1.39 -27.70 4.79
CA ARG A 129 -0.05 -28.27 4.82
C ARG A 129 0.17 -29.00 6.13
N THR A 130 0.65 -30.23 6.06
CA THR A 130 0.99 -31.02 7.25
C THR A 130 2.43 -30.77 7.69
N GLY A 131 2.70 -30.93 8.99
CA GLY A 131 4.04 -30.78 9.56
C GLY A 131 4.47 -29.35 9.87
N VAL A 132 3.64 -28.35 9.58
CA VAL A 132 3.87 -26.96 9.98
C VAL A 132 3.75 -26.83 11.50
N LYS A 133 4.59 -25.99 12.07
CA LYS A 133 4.57 -25.66 13.51
C LYS A 133 4.50 -24.16 13.72
N TRP A 134 3.89 -23.77 14.79
CA TRP A 134 4.04 -22.44 15.37
C TRP A 134 5.46 -22.25 15.92
N ASN A 135 5.93 -21.02 16.00
CA ASN A 135 7.28 -20.70 16.52
C ASN A 135 7.50 -21.10 18.00
N ASN A 136 6.48 -21.56 18.70
CA ASN A 136 6.57 -22.15 20.02
C ASN A 136 6.68 -23.70 20.01
N GLY A 137 6.84 -24.30 18.82
CA GLY A 137 7.00 -25.74 18.60
C GLY A 137 5.71 -26.54 18.56
N THR A 138 4.54 -25.94 18.81
CA THR A 138 3.25 -26.67 18.72
C THR A 138 2.80 -26.77 17.25
N PRO A 139 2.09 -27.86 16.86
CA PRO A 139 1.68 -28.04 15.46
C PRO A 139 0.54 -27.09 15.06
N LEU A 140 0.60 -26.57 13.84
CA LEU A 140 -0.56 -26.01 13.16
C LEU A 140 -1.54 -27.13 12.78
N THR A 141 -2.82 -26.88 12.96
CA THR A 141 -3.89 -27.83 12.64
C THR A 141 -4.99 -27.18 11.80
N PRO A 142 -5.82 -27.96 11.06
CA PRO A 142 -7.02 -27.41 10.41
C PRO A 142 -8.00 -26.71 11.36
N ALA A 143 -7.95 -27.03 12.66
CA ALA A 143 -8.77 -26.35 13.66
C ALA A 143 -8.35 -24.90 13.89
N ASP A 144 -7.04 -24.58 13.81
CA ASP A 144 -6.55 -23.20 13.91
C ASP A 144 -7.02 -22.37 12.72
N VAL A 145 -6.97 -22.94 11.52
CA VAL A 145 -7.48 -22.27 10.30
C VAL A 145 -8.99 -22.03 10.40
N ALA A 146 -9.75 -23.04 10.82
CA ALA A 146 -11.20 -22.90 11.03
C ALA A 146 -11.51 -21.90 12.14
N PHE A 147 -10.71 -21.87 13.20
CA PHE A 147 -10.80 -20.87 14.26
C PHE A 147 -10.61 -19.46 13.68
N THR A 148 -9.60 -19.23 12.86
CA THR A 148 -9.31 -17.93 12.26
C THR A 148 -10.52 -17.37 11.52
N PHE A 149 -11.08 -18.11 10.59
CA PHE A 149 -12.27 -17.66 9.83
C PHE A 149 -13.52 -17.47 10.71
N ASN A 150 -13.72 -18.31 11.73
CA ASN A 150 -14.80 -18.09 12.70
C ASN A 150 -14.56 -16.87 13.58
N TYR A 151 -13.29 -16.58 13.90
CA TYR A 151 -12.89 -15.42 14.69
C TYR A 151 -13.12 -14.11 13.94
N VAL A 152 -12.69 -14.05 12.68
CA VAL A 152 -12.95 -12.93 11.76
C VAL A 152 -14.46 -12.73 11.56
N LYS A 153 -15.21 -13.80 11.31
CA LYS A 153 -16.68 -13.76 11.22
C LYS A 153 -17.34 -13.16 12.48
N ALA A 154 -16.85 -13.50 13.65
CA ALA A 154 -17.43 -13.07 14.92
C ALA A 154 -17.04 -11.64 15.34
N ASN A 155 -15.96 -11.10 14.76
CA ASN A 155 -15.36 -9.82 15.16
C ASN A 155 -15.21 -8.91 13.93
N THR A 156 -16.24 -8.17 13.58
CA THR A 156 -16.26 -7.30 12.39
C THR A 156 -15.14 -6.25 12.38
N SER A 157 -14.64 -5.85 13.55
CA SER A 157 -13.53 -4.88 13.66
C SER A 157 -12.16 -5.41 13.21
N VAL A 158 -12.05 -6.71 12.94
CA VAL A 158 -10.83 -7.34 12.42
C VAL A 158 -11.12 -8.14 11.14
N ASN A 159 -12.28 -7.96 10.56
CA ASN A 159 -12.64 -8.48 9.24
C ASN A 159 -12.20 -7.47 8.17
N LEU A 160 -10.90 -7.33 7.98
CA LEU A 160 -10.32 -6.32 7.08
C LEU A 160 -10.71 -6.58 5.61
N GLY A 161 -10.79 -7.84 5.21
CA GLY A 161 -11.19 -8.23 3.85
C GLY A 161 -12.70 -8.14 3.57
N GLY A 162 -13.52 -7.72 4.54
CA GLY A 162 -14.98 -7.64 4.36
C GLY A 162 -15.65 -8.99 4.06
N LEU A 163 -15.14 -10.09 4.62
CA LEU A 163 -15.60 -11.44 4.32
C LEU A 163 -16.97 -11.73 4.94
N ASP A 164 -17.98 -11.99 4.12
CA ASP A 164 -19.32 -12.41 4.56
C ASP A 164 -19.38 -13.94 4.73
N ILE A 165 -18.81 -14.46 5.82
CA ILE A 165 -18.67 -15.88 6.09
C ILE A 165 -19.99 -16.45 6.66
N SER A 166 -20.62 -17.39 5.97
CA SER A 166 -21.81 -18.11 6.46
C SER A 166 -21.45 -19.17 7.49
N SER A 167 -20.50 -20.04 7.17
CA SER A 167 -20.04 -21.14 8.05
C SER A 167 -18.65 -21.63 7.68
N VAL A 168 -17.98 -22.25 8.65
CA VAL A 168 -16.68 -22.90 8.47
C VAL A 168 -16.77 -24.34 8.98
N SER A 169 -16.19 -25.29 8.25
CA SER A 169 -16.15 -26.69 8.63
C SER A 169 -14.79 -27.34 8.33
N THR A 170 -14.46 -28.40 9.09
CA THR A 170 -13.21 -29.15 8.92
C THR A 170 -13.52 -30.60 8.60
N SER A 171 -12.70 -31.24 7.75
CA SER A 171 -12.76 -32.65 7.47
C SER A 171 -11.37 -33.20 7.15
N GLY A 172 -10.79 -33.98 8.06
CA GLY A 172 -9.40 -34.43 7.93
C GLY A 172 -8.45 -33.25 7.90
N ASP A 173 -7.67 -33.13 6.83
CA ASP A 173 -6.72 -32.03 6.57
C ASP A 173 -7.34 -30.85 5.81
N THR A 174 -8.65 -30.83 5.60
CA THR A 174 -9.31 -29.78 4.84
C THR A 174 -10.14 -28.84 5.72
N VAL A 175 -10.20 -27.56 5.28
CA VAL A 175 -11.08 -26.52 5.84
C VAL A 175 -11.92 -25.95 4.71
N THR A 176 -13.24 -25.92 4.91
CA THR A 176 -14.19 -25.34 3.96
C THR A 176 -14.82 -24.09 4.56
N VAL A 177 -14.69 -22.98 3.86
CA VAL A 177 -15.35 -21.70 4.18
C VAL A 177 -16.51 -21.50 3.23
N ASN A 178 -17.71 -21.22 3.77
CA ASN A 178 -18.93 -21.01 3.00
C ASN A 178 -19.41 -19.56 3.10
N PHE A 179 -19.96 -19.08 2.01
CA PHE A 179 -20.46 -17.70 1.84
C PHE A 179 -21.93 -17.70 1.37
N PRO A 180 -22.72 -16.65 1.59
CA PRO A 180 -24.08 -16.54 1.10
C PRO A 180 -24.14 -16.31 -0.42
N THR A 181 -23.13 -15.61 -0.97
CA THR A 181 -22.97 -15.26 -2.39
C THR A 181 -21.66 -15.80 -2.93
N ALA A 182 -21.48 -15.80 -4.25
CA ALA A 182 -20.20 -16.13 -4.88
C ALA A 182 -19.13 -15.11 -4.47
N GLN A 183 -17.87 -15.58 -4.33
CA GLN A 183 -16.75 -14.79 -3.81
C GLN A 183 -15.46 -14.99 -4.62
N TYR A 184 -15.55 -15.26 -5.93
CA TYR A 184 -14.35 -15.51 -6.74
C TYR A 184 -13.37 -14.32 -6.72
N MET A 185 -13.88 -13.09 -6.72
CA MET A 185 -13.05 -11.87 -6.68
C MET A 185 -12.39 -11.63 -5.32
N LYS A 186 -12.92 -12.21 -4.24
CA LYS A 186 -12.35 -12.09 -2.90
C LYS A 186 -11.33 -13.20 -2.56
N LEU A 187 -10.79 -13.90 -3.58
CA LEU A 187 -9.82 -14.98 -3.35
C LEU A 187 -8.60 -14.51 -2.57
N GLU A 188 -8.07 -13.35 -2.90
CA GLU A 188 -6.91 -12.76 -2.23
C GLU A 188 -7.19 -12.51 -0.76
N GLN A 189 -8.29 -11.84 -0.42
CA GLN A 189 -8.67 -11.59 0.97
C GLN A 189 -8.96 -12.87 1.74
N ILE A 190 -9.59 -13.88 1.09
CA ILE A 190 -9.91 -15.14 1.75
C ILE A 190 -8.66 -15.98 1.98
N ALA A 191 -7.83 -16.15 0.96
CA ALA A 191 -6.65 -17.01 1.04
C ALA A 191 -5.45 -16.32 1.68
N GLY A 192 -5.46 -14.98 1.70
CA GLY A 192 -4.47 -14.11 2.32
C GLY A 192 -4.69 -13.82 3.80
N GLU A 193 -5.78 -14.30 4.38
CA GLU A 193 -6.08 -14.07 5.79
C GLU A 193 -4.96 -14.62 6.70
N ALA A 194 -4.48 -13.79 7.64
CA ALA A 194 -3.44 -14.15 8.60
C ALA A 194 -3.92 -15.28 9.53
N ILE A 195 -3.29 -16.44 9.46
CA ILE A 195 -3.73 -17.60 10.25
C ILE A 195 -3.27 -17.48 11.70
N LEU A 196 -4.21 -17.61 12.62
CA LEU A 196 -4.05 -17.33 14.05
C LEU A 196 -3.93 -18.59 14.91
N PRO A 197 -3.03 -18.63 15.91
CA PRO A 197 -3.00 -19.72 16.88
C PRO A 197 -4.22 -19.64 17.82
N GLN A 198 -5.14 -20.62 17.69
CA GLN A 198 -6.34 -20.70 18.53
C GLN A 198 -6.02 -20.64 20.03
N ALA A 199 -4.92 -21.28 20.45
CA ALA A 199 -4.50 -21.33 21.85
C ALA A 199 -4.24 -19.96 22.48
N VAL A 200 -3.89 -18.96 21.67
CA VAL A 200 -3.65 -17.56 22.07
C VAL A 200 -4.92 -16.73 21.85
N TRP A 201 -5.36 -16.63 20.61
CA TRP A 201 -6.40 -15.68 20.19
C TRP A 201 -7.80 -15.99 20.74
N SER A 202 -8.09 -17.24 21.10
CA SER A 202 -9.34 -17.55 21.81
C SER A 202 -9.49 -16.86 23.17
N LYS A 203 -8.43 -16.30 23.73
CA LYS A 203 -8.42 -15.57 25.01
C LYS A 203 -8.47 -14.06 24.83
N VAL A 204 -8.32 -13.58 23.59
CA VAL A 204 -8.35 -12.15 23.26
C VAL A 204 -9.80 -11.70 23.19
N THR A 205 -10.21 -10.84 24.12
CA THR A 205 -11.59 -10.35 24.25
C THR A 205 -11.89 -9.13 23.37
N ASN A 206 -10.85 -8.36 23.01
CA ASN A 206 -10.96 -7.21 22.13
C ASN A 206 -9.80 -7.24 21.13
N PRO A 207 -9.98 -7.87 19.98
CA PRO A 207 -8.92 -8.03 18.98
C PRO A 207 -8.45 -6.70 18.37
N ALA A 208 -9.31 -5.72 18.21
CA ALA A 208 -8.97 -4.42 17.64
C ALA A 208 -7.98 -3.60 18.51
N THR A 209 -7.88 -3.89 19.79
CA THR A 209 -6.99 -3.18 20.74
C THR A 209 -5.95 -4.09 21.39
N TYR A 210 -5.90 -5.33 20.97
CA TYR A 210 -4.88 -6.27 21.45
C TYR A 210 -3.53 -5.91 20.85
N VAL A 211 -2.50 -5.81 21.69
CA VAL A 211 -1.16 -5.37 21.29
C VAL A 211 -0.30 -6.60 21.08
N ASP A 212 -0.42 -7.59 20.67
CA ASP A 212 0.40 -8.82 20.53
C ASP A 212 1.93 -8.60 20.65
N PRO A 213 2.47 -8.36 21.84
CA PRO A 213 3.87 -7.97 21.99
C PRO A 213 4.86 -9.14 21.81
N ASN A 214 4.39 -10.37 21.80
CA ASN A 214 5.19 -11.57 21.61
C ASN A 214 4.46 -12.51 20.66
N PRO A 215 4.48 -12.22 19.36
CA PRO A 215 3.63 -12.89 18.40
C PRO A 215 3.99 -14.38 18.27
N ILE A 216 2.96 -15.20 18.16
CA ILE A 216 3.09 -16.63 17.89
C ILE A 216 2.50 -16.89 16.50
N GLY A 217 3.37 -17.14 15.53
CA GLY A 217 3.02 -17.40 14.14
C GLY A 217 3.73 -18.63 13.58
N THR A 218 3.39 -18.97 12.36
CA THR A 218 4.00 -20.08 11.62
C THR A 218 5.14 -19.62 10.73
N GLY A 219 5.33 -18.30 10.57
CA GLY A 219 6.22 -17.67 9.62
C GLY A 219 7.71 -17.99 9.78
N PRO A 220 8.52 -17.62 8.77
CA PRO A 220 9.96 -17.90 8.74
C PRO A 220 10.75 -17.17 9.81
N TYR A 221 10.16 -16.14 10.41
CA TYR A 221 10.81 -15.35 11.44
C TYR A 221 9.98 -15.24 12.72
N MET A 222 10.66 -14.88 13.79
CA MET A 222 10.09 -14.59 15.10
C MET A 222 10.78 -13.36 15.68
N LEU A 223 10.10 -12.64 16.57
CA LEU A 223 10.68 -11.47 17.23
C LEU A 223 11.92 -11.87 18.04
N GLY A 224 13.04 -11.25 17.74
CA GLY A 224 14.31 -11.42 18.46
C GLY A 224 14.49 -10.38 19.55
N ASN A 225 14.58 -9.12 19.18
CA ASN A 225 14.74 -7.99 20.09
C ASN A 225 13.92 -6.80 19.60
N TYR A 226 13.39 -6.04 20.55
CA TYR A 226 12.66 -4.81 20.28
C TYR A 226 13.23 -3.67 21.12
N THR A 227 13.42 -2.51 20.48
CA THR A 227 13.65 -1.21 21.11
C THR A 227 12.82 -0.14 20.37
N PRO A 228 12.63 1.05 20.95
CA PRO A 228 11.95 2.14 20.23
C PRO A 228 12.65 2.59 18.94
N GLU A 229 13.95 2.31 18.80
CA GLU A 229 14.76 2.69 17.63
C GLU A 229 14.79 1.61 16.52
N GLY A 230 14.15 0.46 16.77
CA GLY A 230 14.08 -0.63 15.81
C GLY A 230 13.96 -2.00 16.47
N PHE A 231 13.61 -2.98 15.67
CA PHE A 231 13.48 -4.36 16.13
C PHE A 231 14.15 -5.34 15.17
N THR A 232 14.47 -6.51 15.70
CA THR A 232 15.12 -7.58 14.94
C THR A 232 14.20 -8.78 14.87
N MET A 233 14.01 -9.29 13.67
CA MET A 233 13.39 -10.57 13.42
C MET A 233 14.50 -11.61 13.22
N VAL A 234 14.40 -12.74 13.91
CA VAL A 234 15.36 -13.85 13.83
C VAL A 234 14.70 -15.07 13.24
N LYS A 235 15.46 -15.86 12.52
CA LYS A 235 15.00 -17.09 11.89
C LYS A 235 14.24 -17.99 12.87
N ASN A 236 13.05 -18.43 12.46
CA ASN A 236 12.28 -19.46 13.15
C ASN A 236 12.91 -20.84 12.91
N PRO A 237 13.46 -21.52 13.94
CA PRO A 237 14.13 -22.82 13.76
C PRO A 237 13.16 -23.97 13.40
N ASP A 238 11.88 -23.78 13.67
CA ASP A 238 10.83 -24.77 13.39
C ASP A 238 10.08 -24.51 12.06
N TYR A 239 10.55 -23.54 11.26
CA TYR A 239 9.91 -23.21 9.98
C TYR A 239 9.95 -24.41 9.02
N TRP A 240 8.88 -24.59 8.24
CA TRP A 240 8.66 -25.76 7.40
C TRP A 240 9.51 -25.78 6.11
N ALA A 241 10.21 -24.70 5.77
CA ALA A 241 11.08 -24.58 4.61
C ALA A 241 12.46 -23.98 5.00
N PRO A 242 13.48 -24.07 4.12
CA PRO A 242 14.76 -23.39 4.37
C PRO A 242 14.59 -21.88 4.45
N VAL A 243 15.20 -21.24 5.47
CA VAL A 243 15.28 -19.78 5.62
C VAL A 243 16.73 -19.35 5.42
N PRO A 244 17.06 -18.73 4.28
CA PRO A 244 18.46 -18.41 3.95
C PRO A 244 18.98 -17.19 4.69
N VAL A 245 18.15 -16.16 4.91
CA VAL A 245 18.50 -14.95 5.66
C VAL A 245 18.34 -15.23 7.14
N ALA A 246 19.43 -15.11 7.91
CA ALA A 246 19.42 -15.47 9.33
C ALA A 246 18.69 -14.44 10.21
N LYS A 247 18.71 -13.18 9.78
CA LYS A 247 18.22 -12.05 10.57
C LYS A 247 17.77 -10.91 9.65
N VAL A 248 16.65 -10.25 10.01
CA VAL A 248 16.16 -9.02 9.41
C VAL A 248 16.08 -7.97 10.50
N TYR A 249 16.65 -6.80 10.26
CA TYR A 249 16.56 -5.65 11.15
C TYR A 249 15.67 -4.58 10.53
N PHE A 250 14.75 -4.08 11.30
CA PHE A 250 13.82 -3.00 10.97
C PHE A 250 14.18 -1.77 11.81
N PRO A 251 14.92 -0.81 11.24
CA PRO A 251 15.20 0.46 11.91
C PRO A 251 13.98 1.37 11.90
N ASP A 252 13.85 2.22 12.93
CA ASP A 252 12.87 3.31 12.95
C ASP A 252 13.53 4.59 12.43
N TYR A 253 12.99 5.14 11.35
CA TYR A 253 13.34 6.47 10.84
C TYR A 253 12.13 7.38 10.94
N THR A 254 12.33 8.57 11.45
CA THR A 254 11.25 9.56 11.66
C THR A 254 11.00 10.46 10.47
N SER A 255 11.68 10.22 9.35
CA SER A 255 11.51 11.00 8.11
C SER A 255 12.13 10.29 6.91
N ASN A 256 11.56 10.50 5.71
CA ASN A 256 12.15 10.04 4.45
C ASN A 256 13.60 10.50 4.29
N THR A 257 13.93 11.75 4.62
CA THR A 257 15.32 12.25 4.54
C THR A 257 16.29 11.43 5.39
N GLY A 258 15.85 10.97 6.57
CA GLY A 258 16.65 10.10 7.45
C GLY A 258 16.86 8.73 6.83
N ALA A 259 15.81 8.11 6.32
CA ALA A 259 15.84 6.81 5.65
C ALA A 259 16.72 6.85 4.38
N LEU A 260 16.54 7.86 3.52
CA LEU A 260 17.36 8.04 2.32
C LEU A 260 18.85 8.25 2.65
N SER A 261 19.16 9.02 3.69
CA SER A 261 20.56 9.20 4.14
C SER A 261 21.18 7.87 4.60
N ALA A 262 20.40 7.02 5.24
CA ALA A 262 20.84 5.69 5.67
C ALA A 262 21.00 4.73 4.47
N LEU A 263 20.10 4.77 3.50
CA LEU A 263 20.22 4.01 2.25
C LEU A 263 21.50 4.39 1.49
N PHE A 264 21.71 5.69 1.25
CA PHE A 264 22.88 6.20 0.51
C PHE A 264 24.21 5.94 1.22
N SER A 265 24.19 5.76 2.52
CA SER A 265 25.37 5.35 3.31
C SER A 265 25.53 3.83 3.44
N GLY A 266 24.67 3.04 2.82
CA GLY A 266 24.72 1.57 2.83
C GLY A 266 24.26 0.94 4.15
N ASN A 267 23.53 1.68 4.99
CA ASN A 267 22.97 1.19 6.25
C ASN A 267 21.61 0.51 6.09
N ILE A 268 20.94 0.70 4.95
CA ILE A 268 19.72 -0.01 4.56
C ILE A 268 20.07 -0.92 3.39
N THR A 269 19.55 -2.14 3.42
CA THR A 269 19.75 -3.13 2.36
C THR A 269 18.60 -3.14 1.36
N TRP A 270 17.39 -2.84 1.83
CA TRP A 270 16.14 -2.95 1.10
C TRP A 270 15.15 -1.90 1.59
N THR A 271 14.61 -1.13 0.67
CA THR A 271 13.63 -0.09 0.97
C THR A 271 12.56 0.01 -0.12
N GLY A 272 11.46 0.68 0.17
CA GLY A 272 10.39 0.98 -0.75
C GLY A 272 9.91 2.43 -0.58
N ASN A 273 10.72 3.38 -1.07
CA ASN A 273 10.43 4.80 -0.95
C ASN A 273 10.61 5.52 -2.29
N TYR A 274 9.78 6.51 -2.57
CA TYR A 274 10.05 7.41 -3.69
C TYR A 274 11.38 8.15 -3.48
N ILE A 275 12.29 8.02 -4.45
CA ILE A 275 13.62 8.64 -4.44
C ILE A 275 13.77 9.49 -5.71
N PRO A 276 13.72 10.82 -5.60
CA PRO A 276 14.05 11.69 -6.73
C PRO A 276 15.45 11.38 -7.25
N ASP A 277 15.63 11.41 -8.57
CA ASP A 277 16.93 11.15 -9.22
C ASP A 277 17.60 9.82 -8.81
N LEU A 278 16.79 8.79 -8.53
CA LEU A 278 17.18 7.46 -8.03
C LEU A 278 18.41 6.87 -8.75
N GLN A 279 18.46 6.98 -10.09
CA GLN A 279 19.60 6.50 -10.86
C GLN A 279 20.90 7.20 -10.44
N GLN A 280 20.90 8.53 -10.32
CA GLN A 280 22.09 9.32 -10.01
C GLN A 280 22.48 9.22 -8.52
N ASP A 281 21.49 9.26 -7.65
CA ASP A 281 21.72 9.42 -6.21
C ASP A 281 21.91 8.09 -5.48
N PHE A 282 21.44 6.98 -6.06
CA PHE A 282 21.63 5.65 -5.50
C PHE A 282 22.40 4.71 -6.42
N VAL A 283 21.91 4.42 -7.63
CA VAL A 283 22.50 3.38 -8.50
C VAL A 283 23.91 3.75 -8.95
N ASP A 284 24.13 4.97 -9.44
CA ASP A 284 25.43 5.41 -9.95
C ASP A 284 26.51 5.55 -8.86
N LYS A 285 26.14 5.49 -7.57
CA LYS A 285 27.11 5.48 -6.46
C LYS A 285 27.83 4.15 -6.34
N ASP A 286 27.13 3.06 -6.57
CA ASP A 286 27.71 1.71 -6.70
C ASP A 286 26.86 0.85 -7.65
N PRO A 287 27.02 0.98 -8.96
CA PRO A 287 26.19 0.27 -9.95
C PRO A 287 26.41 -1.25 -9.97
N SER A 288 27.38 -1.74 -9.21
CA SER A 288 27.60 -3.18 -9.06
C SER A 288 26.71 -3.83 -8.00
N THR A 289 26.22 -3.04 -7.05
CA THR A 289 25.43 -3.55 -5.92
C THR A 289 24.10 -2.84 -5.71
N ASN A 290 23.98 -1.57 -6.09
CA ASN A 290 22.77 -0.80 -5.89
C ASN A 290 21.85 -0.92 -7.10
N HIS A 291 20.62 -1.36 -6.87
CA HIS A 291 19.65 -1.66 -7.91
C HIS A 291 18.27 -1.19 -7.49
N PHE A 292 17.41 -1.03 -8.49
CA PHE A 292 15.97 -0.84 -8.29
C PHE A 292 15.18 -1.52 -9.39
N TRP A 293 13.91 -1.74 -9.11
CA TRP A 293 12.92 -2.16 -10.11
C TRP A 293 11.54 -1.73 -9.65
N GLU A 294 10.95 -0.78 -10.35
CA GLU A 294 9.64 -0.23 -10.07
C GLU A 294 8.59 -1.01 -10.89
N ALA A 295 7.95 -1.99 -10.28
CA ALA A 295 6.86 -2.71 -10.93
C ALA A 295 5.60 -1.84 -10.96
N ALA A 296 4.84 -1.91 -12.06
CA ALA A 296 3.56 -1.23 -12.13
C ALA A 296 2.48 -2.05 -11.39
N GLY A 297 2.33 -1.79 -10.11
CA GLY A 297 1.40 -2.50 -9.23
C GLY A 297 -0.05 -2.08 -9.42
N SER A 298 -0.29 -0.78 -9.71
CA SER A 298 -1.62 -0.21 -9.87
C SER A 298 -1.61 1.03 -10.76
N SER A 299 -2.60 1.88 -10.62
CA SER A 299 -2.79 3.11 -11.40
C SER A 299 -3.06 4.30 -10.50
N ASN A 300 -2.37 5.41 -10.75
CA ASN A 300 -2.67 6.71 -10.15
C ASN A 300 -3.79 7.42 -10.91
N ALA A 301 -4.60 8.16 -10.21
CA ALA A 301 -5.66 8.97 -10.80
C ALA A 301 -5.90 10.26 -10.01
N LEU A 302 -6.42 11.27 -10.69
CA LEU A 302 -7.11 12.36 -10.02
C LEU A 302 -8.50 11.89 -9.60
N TRP A 303 -8.85 12.16 -8.36
CA TRP A 303 -10.13 11.81 -7.75
C TRP A 303 -10.99 13.07 -7.60
N PRO A 304 -11.90 13.34 -8.57
CA PRO A 304 -12.79 14.49 -8.48
C PRO A 304 -13.95 14.19 -7.53
N ASN A 305 -14.25 15.07 -6.60
CA ASN A 305 -15.47 14.95 -5.80
C ASN A 305 -16.70 15.17 -6.70
N LEU A 306 -17.47 14.12 -6.92
CA LEU A 306 -18.63 14.14 -7.84
C LEU A 306 -19.87 14.79 -7.21
N SER A 307 -19.84 15.13 -5.93
CA SER A 307 -20.89 15.88 -5.26
C SER A 307 -20.65 17.39 -5.26
N GLU A 308 -19.42 17.83 -5.55
CA GLU A 308 -19.00 19.22 -5.43
C GLU A 308 -18.79 19.91 -6.78
N TRP A 309 -19.07 21.22 -6.82
CA TRP A 309 -18.74 22.06 -7.96
C TRP A 309 -17.26 22.46 -7.90
N PRO A 310 -16.56 22.48 -9.04
CA PRO A 310 -17.03 22.24 -10.42
C PRO A 310 -16.83 20.78 -10.89
N THR A 311 -16.24 19.92 -10.07
CA THR A 311 -15.81 18.57 -10.41
C THR A 311 -16.97 17.59 -10.64
N ASN A 312 -18.15 17.88 -10.13
CA ASN A 312 -19.38 17.16 -10.46
C ASN A 312 -19.87 17.37 -11.90
N GLN A 313 -19.25 18.28 -12.66
CA GLN A 313 -19.63 18.54 -14.07
C GLN A 313 -18.76 17.70 -15.01
N LEU A 314 -19.36 16.79 -15.77
CA LEU A 314 -18.62 15.94 -16.71
C LEU A 314 -17.76 16.75 -17.69
N ALA A 315 -18.25 17.87 -18.21
CA ALA A 315 -17.49 18.71 -19.12
C ALA A 315 -16.20 19.29 -18.49
N VAL A 316 -16.22 19.52 -17.16
CA VAL A 316 -15.03 19.95 -16.41
C VAL A 316 -14.05 18.79 -16.29
N ARG A 317 -14.49 17.60 -15.92
CA ARG A 317 -13.64 16.41 -15.84
C ARG A 317 -13.01 16.07 -17.20
N GLN A 318 -13.79 16.12 -18.28
CA GLN A 318 -13.29 15.95 -19.65
C GLN A 318 -12.27 17.04 -20.04
N ALA A 319 -12.47 18.26 -19.59
CA ALA A 319 -11.50 19.34 -19.82
C ALA A 319 -10.20 19.12 -19.02
N ILE A 320 -10.29 18.65 -17.78
CA ILE A 320 -9.12 18.28 -16.97
C ILE A 320 -8.35 17.14 -17.67
N ASP A 321 -9.02 16.06 -18.05
CA ASP A 321 -8.43 14.92 -18.75
C ASP A 321 -7.64 15.34 -20.00
N GLN A 322 -8.18 16.28 -20.77
CA GLN A 322 -7.52 16.78 -21.97
C GLN A 322 -6.45 17.84 -21.69
N ALA A 323 -6.49 18.54 -20.56
CA ALA A 323 -5.53 19.56 -20.21
C ALA A 323 -4.22 18.98 -19.69
N ILE A 324 -4.28 17.89 -18.92
CA ILE A 324 -3.11 17.32 -18.23
C ILE A 324 -2.15 16.65 -19.23
N ASN A 325 -0.87 16.90 -19.03
CA ASN A 325 0.22 16.30 -19.80
C ASN A 325 0.83 15.16 -18.98
N ARG A 326 0.34 13.96 -19.20
CA ARG A 326 0.74 12.74 -18.49
C ARG A 326 2.23 12.43 -18.67
N SER A 327 2.80 12.75 -19.84
CA SER A 327 4.23 12.56 -20.08
C SER A 327 5.10 13.48 -19.20
N VAL A 328 4.65 14.71 -18.93
CA VAL A 328 5.34 15.62 -18.03
C VAL A 328 5.14 15.20 -16.56
N ILE A 329 3.95 14.76 -16.20
CA ILE A 329 3.68 14.20 -14.86
C ILE A 329 4.65 13.04 -14.61
N GLY A 330 4.68 12.01 -15.44
CA GLY A 330 5.58 10.88 -15.25
C GLY A 330 7.08 11.25 -15.31
N SER A 331 7.50 12.20 -16.18
CA SER A 331 8.92 12.51 -16.33
C SER A 331 9.46 13.55 -15.34
N GLU A 332 8.65 14.51 -14.91
CA GLU A 332 9.06 15.59 -13.99
C GLU A 332 8.47 15.41 -12.59
N GLY A 333 7.24 14.95 -12.47
CA GLY A 333 6.59 14.67 -11.20
C GLY A 333 7.13 13.41 -10.56
N GLU A 334 7.11 12.33 -11.33
CA GLU A 334 7.52 10.99 -10.88
C GLU A 334 8.99 10.65 -11.22
N SER A 335 9.79 11.64 -11.56
CA SER A 335 11.23 11.45 -11.92
C SER A 335 11.49 10.39 -12.99
N GLY A 336 10.50 10.08 -13.84
CA GLY A 336 10.56 9.07 -14.89
C GLY A 336 10.36 7.63 -14.40
N LEU A 337 10.01 7.43 -13.13
CA LEU A 337 9.83 6.10 -12.53
C LEU A 337 8.43 5.54 -12.80
N GLU A 338 7.43 6.40 -12.95
CA GLU A 338 6.06 6.02 -13.29
C GLU A 338 5.70 6.41 -14.73
N ALA A 339 5.18 5.45 -15.47
CA ALA A 339 4.82 5.68 -16.87
C ALA A 339 3.40 6.28 -16.99
N PRO A 340 3.15 7.15 -18.00
CA PRO A 340 1.80 7.57 -18.32
C PRO A 340 0.87 6.39 -18.59
N LEU A 341 -0.32 6.37 -17.99
CA LEU A 341 -1.36 5.42 -18.38
C LEU A 341 -1.78 5.65 -19.84
N THR A 342 -2.07 4.57 -20.54
CA THR A 342 -2.35 4.60 -21.98
C THR A 342 -3.80 4.33 -22.33
N ASN A 343 -4.55 3.60 -21.49
CA ASN A 343 -5.95 3.26 -21.73
C ASN A 343 -6.90 4.11 -20.87
N ALA A 344 -7.98 4.58 -21.47
CA ALA A 344 -8.94 5.47 -20.83
C ALA A 344 -9.76 4.80 -19.71
N SER A 345 -9.77 3.46 -19.62
CA SER A 345 -10.39 2.74 -18.51
C SER A 345 -9.56 2.83 -17.21
N GLY A 346 -8.32 3.32 -17.31
CA GLY A 346 -7.42 3.39 -16.17
C GLY A 346 -6.73 2.07 -15.79
N ILE A 347 -7.02 0.98 -16.51
CA ILE A 347 -6.39 -0.33 -16.25
C ILE A 347 -4.87 -0.27 -16.42
N THR A 348 -4.11 -0.85 -15.48
CA THR A 348 -2.65 -0.90 -15.52
C THR A 348 -2.16 -1.89 -16.56
N LEU A 349 -1.46 -1.39 -17.59
CA LEU A 349 -0.89 -2.22 -18.66
C LEU A 349 0.65 -2.22 -18.58
N PRO A 350 1.33 -3.35 -18.84
CA PRO A 350 0.77 -4.63 -19.35
C PRO A 350 0.21 -5.57 -18.27
N THR A 351 0.30 -5.24 -16.98
CA THR A 351 -0.01 -6.12 -15.84
C THR A 351 -1.37 -6.82 -15.99
N TYR A 352 -2.42 -6.07 -16.31
CA TYR A 352 -3.78 -6.61 -16.47
C TYR A 352 -4.23 -6.75 -17.92
N SER A 353 -3.31 -6.86 -18.89
CA SER A 353 -3.67 -6.93 -20.32
C SER A 353 -4.63 -8.08 -20.68
N ALA A 354 -4.65 -9.16 -19.91
CA ALA A 354 -5.55 -10.29 -20.12
C ALA A 354 -7.03 -9.96 -19.86
N TRP A 355 -7.30 -8.93 -19.07
CA TRP A 355 -8.65 -8.50 -18.66
C TRP A 355 -9.17 -7.32 -19.46
N LEU A 356 -8.32 -6.59 -20.22
CA LEU A 356 -8.76 -5.42 -20.97
C LEU A 356 -9.85 -5.79 -21.97
N ALA A 357 -11.04 -5.23 -21.80
CA ALA A 357 -12.16 -5.50 -22.69
C ALA A 357 -11.92 -4.91 -24.08
N SER A 358 -12.29 -5.69 -25.12
CA SER A 358 -12.13 -5.26 -26.51
C SER A 358 -12.92 -3.99 -26.87
N SER A 359 -13.97 -3.69 -26.10
CA SER A 359 -14.81 -2.49 -26.26
C SER A 359 -14.09 -1.18 -25.96
N VAL A 360 -13.06 -1.20 -25.11
CA VAL A 360 -12.25 -0.04 -24.69
C VAL A 360 -10.79 -0.15 -25.09
N ALA A 361 -10.39 -1.23 -25.73
CA ALA A 361 -8.98 -1.48 -26.09
C ALA A 361 -8.37 -0.40 -27.02
N SER A 362 -9.22 0.33 -27.76
CA SER A 362 -8.80 1.46 -28.61
C SER A 362 -8.93 2.83 -27.94
N ASP A 363 -9.51 2.90 -26.75
CA ASP A 363 -9.77 4.16 -26.06
C ASP A 363 -8.50 4.59 -25.30
N THR A 364 -7.76 5.49 -25.93
CA THR A 364 -6.44 5.91 -25.45
C THR A 364 -6.51 7.24 -24.71
N LEU A 365 -5.73 7.33 -23.63
CA LEU A 365 -5.48 8.59 -22.93
C LEU A 365 -4.50 9.47 -23.72
N PRO A 366 -4.68 10.81 -23.74
CA PRO A 366 -3.70 11.70 -24.32
C PRO A 366 -2.43 11.71 -23.46
N ALA A 367 -1.30 11.33 -24.07
CA ALA A 367 0.00 11.42 -23.40
C ALA A 367 0.43 12.87 -23.17
N SER A 368 0.12 13.76 -24.13
CA SER A 368 0.40 15.20 -24.06
C SER A 368 -0.89 15.97 -23.86
N GLY A 369 -0.91 16.88 -22.90
CA GLY A 369 -2.06 17.73 -22.65
C GLY A 369 -2.31 18.77 -23.76
N SER A 370 -3.55 19.19 -23.90
CA SER A 370 -3.99 20.21 -24.84
C SER A 370 -4.93 21.23 -24.20
N ALA A 371 -4.36 22.35 -23.75
CA ALA A 371 -5.14 23.48 -23.24
C ALA A 371 -6.21 23.96 -24.25
N ALA A 372 -5.94 23.85 -25.56
CA ALA A 372 -6.88 24.25 -26.61
C ALA A 372 -8.09 23.28 -26.70
N GLN A 373 -7.86 21.97 -26.57
CA GLN A 373 -8.95 20.98 -26.56
C GLN A 373 -9.78 21.12 -25.28
N ALA A 374 -9.16 21.26 -24.12
CA ALA A 374 -9.84 21.51 -22.85
C ALA A 374 -10.73 22.75 -22.91
N ALA A 375 -10.20 23.87 -23.42
CA ALA A 375 -10.96 25.10 -23.62
C ALA A 375 -12.13 24.93 -24.62
N SER A 376 -11.94 24.12 -25.67
CA SER A 376 -13.01 23.80 -26.64
C SER A 376 -14.15 23.02 -26.00
N ILE A 377 -13.85 22.04 -25.12
CA ILE A 377 -14.85 21.25 -24.40
C ILE A 377 -15.70 22.18 -23.52
N LEU A 378 -15.07 23.00 -22.70
CA LEU A 378 -15.77 23.95 -21.82
C LEU A 378 -16.62 24.94 -22.62
N THR A 379 -16.08 25.49 -23.73
CA THR A 379 -16.82 26.41 -24.60
C THR A 379 -18.05 25.75 -25.22
N LYS A 380 -17.95 24.51 -25.70
CA LYS A 380 -19.08 23.73 -26.24
C LYS A 380 -20.13 23.42 -25.19
N ALA A 381 -19.71 23.23 -23.94
CA ALA A 381 -20.60 23.03 -22.80
C ALA A 381 -21.23 24.33 -22.26
N GLY A 382 -20.96 25.48 -22.91
CA GLY A 382 -21.60 26.75 -22.58
C GLY A 382 -20.82 27.61 -21.56
N TYR A 383 -19.64 27.18 -21.14
CA TYR A 383 -18.76 27.99 -20.27
C TYR A 383 -18.19 29.16 -21.05
N LYS A 384 -17.96 30.27 -20.38
CA LYS A 384 -17.36 31.49 -20.95
C LYS A 384 -16.23 31.96 -20.05
N LYS A 385 -15.18 32.49 -20.68
CA LYS A 385 -14.09 33.11 -19.93
C LYS A 385 -14.55 34.43 -19.33
N ASP A 386 -14.19 34.64 -18.08
CA ASP A 386 -14.35 35.89 -17.35
C ASP A 386 -13.26 36.91 -17.72
N SER A 387 -13.21 38.04 -16.99
CA SER A 387 -12.20 39.10 -17.20
C SER A 387 -10.78 38.68 -16.79
N ALA A 388 -10.62 37.68 -15.94
CA ALA A 388 -9.33 37.12 -15.55
C ALA A 388 -8.83 36.04 -16.56
N GLY A 389 -9.71 35.60 -17.44
CA GLY A 389 -9.40 34.59 -18.45
C GLY A 389 -9.77 33.16 -18.04
N TYR A 390 -10.43 33.00 -16.89
CA TYR A 390 -10.89 31.69 -16.41
C TYR A 390 -12.33 31.39 -16.85
N PHE A 391 -12.63 30.11 -17.06
CA PHE A 391 -13.96 29.67 -17.44
C PHE A 391 -14.96 29.77 -16.28
N ALA A 392 -16.16 30.20 -16.59
CA ALA A 392 -17.29 30.27 -15.68
C ALA A 392 -18.57 29.79 -16.38
N LEU A 393 -19.49 29.18 -15.62
CA LEU A 393 -20.83 28.83 -16.08
C LEU A 393 -21.87 29.58 -15.25
N ASN A 394 -22.73 30.36 -15.90
CA ASN A 394 -23.76 31.16 -15.22
C ASN A 394 -23.19 32.13 -14.15
N GLY A 395 -21.97 32.61 -14.36
CA GLY A 395 -21.27 33.51 -13.44
C GLY A 395 -20.53 32.82 -12.28
N LYS A 396 -20.59 31.47 -12.19
CA LYS A 396 -19.81 30.70 -11.23
C LYS A 396 -18.52 30.20 -11.91
N GLU A 397 -17.37 30.64 -11.42
CA GLU A 397 -16.05 30.30 -11.94
C GLU A 397 -15.75 28.80 -11.76
N VAL A 398 -14.98 28.24 -12.68
CA VAL A 398 -14.35 26.91 -12.55
C VAL A 398 -13.08 27.10 -11.76
N ASP A 399 -13.22 27.06 -10.45
CA ASP A 399 -12.16 27.22 -9.46
C ASP A 399 -11.95 25.89 -8.74
N ILE A 400 -10.73 25.33 -8.80
CA ILE A 400 -10.41 24.00 -8.30
C ILE A 400 -9.23 24.08 -7.34
N THR A 401 -9.41 23.58 -6.14
CA THR A 401 -8.31 23.27 -5.24
C THR A 401 -7.99 21.78 -5.36
N ILE A 402 -6.71 21.47 -5.64
CA ILE A 402 -6.16 20.12 -5.58
C ILE A 402 -5.56 19.97 -4.17
N VAL A 403 -6.11 19.08 -3.36
CA VAL A 403 -5.59 18.81 -2.00
C VAL A 403 -4.82 17.50 -2.01
N ASP A 404 -3.63 17.51 -1.38
CA ASP A 404 -2.83 16.31 -1.18
C ASP A 404 -1.88 16.49 0.01
N PRO A 405 -1.38 15.41 0.64
CA PRO A 405 -0.38 15.55 1.68
C PRO A 405 0.91 16.16 1.16
N ALA A 406 1.37 17.25 1.77
CA ALA A 406 2.63 17.87 1.40
C ALA A 406 3.86 16.97 1.65
N SER A 407 3.70 15.92 2.44
CA SER A 407 4.74 14.91 2.72
C SER A 407 4.86 13.84 1.63
N TYR A 408 3.84 13.67 0.78
CA TYR A 408 3.90 12.84 -0.42
C TYR A 408 4.51 13.69 -1.53
N THR A 409 5.85 13.67 -1.60
CA THR A 409 6.61 14.68 -2.38
C THR A 409 6.42 14.54 -3.88
N ASP A 410 6.22 13.34 -4.38
CA ASP A 410 5.83 12.96 -5.73
C ASP A 410 4.46 13.55 -6.08
N TYR A 411 3.42 13.18 -5.35
CA TYR A 411 2.05 13.67 -5.58
C TYR A 411 1.91 15.19 -5.38
N ALA A 412 2.64 15.77 -4.43
CA ALA A 412 2.67 17.23 -4.25
C ALA A 412 3.26 17.94 -5.49
N GLN A 413 4.28 17.37 -6.11
CA GLN A 413 4.87 17.87 -7.34
C GLN A 413 3.92 17.68 -8.53
N ASP A 414 3.29 16.52 -8.65
CA ASP A 414 2.27 16.25 -9.66
C ASP A 414 1.09 17.20 -9.57
N ALA A 415 0.53 17.39 -8.38
CA ALA A 415 -0.58 18.31 -8.15
C ALA A 415 -0.22 19.75 -8.53
N ALA A 416 1.01 20.20 -8.26
CA ALA A 416 1.50 21.51 -8.66
C ALA A 416 1.64 21.63 -10.19
N LEU A 417 2.16 20.61 -10.87
CA LEU A 417 2.25 20.55 -12.34
C LEU A 417 0.86 20.55 -12.98
N ILE A 418 -0.06 19.76 -12.44
CA ILE A 418 -1.45 19.68 -12.90
C ILE A 418 -2.15 21.03 -12.74
N ALA A 419 -2.01 21.68 -11.59
CA ALA A 419 -2.58 23.01 -11.36
C ALA A 419 -2.07 24.05 -12.39
N GLN A 420 -0.78 23.99 -12.74
CA GLN A 420 -0.21 24.85 -13.79
C GLN A 420 -0.81 24.56 -15.17
N GLN A 421 -0.98 23.28 -15.53
CA GLN A 421 -1.55 22.87 -16.81
C GLN A 421 -3.02 23.28 -16.93
N LEU A 422 -3.79 23.14 -15.85
CA LEU A 422 -5.20 23.57 -15.79
C LEU A 422 -5.33 25.09 -15.94
N LYS A 423 -4.46 25.89 -15.31
CA LYS A 423 -4.42 27.34 -15.51
C LYS A 423 -4.17 27.72 -16.97
N ALA A 424 -3.26 27.03 -17.64
CA ALA A 424 -2.99 27.25 -19.06
C ALA A 424 -4.23 26.94 -19.93
N ALA A 425 -5.10 26.03 -19.50
CA ALA A 425 -6.37 25.73 -20.16
C ALA A 425 -7.49 26.74 -19.83
N GLY A 426 -7.28 27.62 -18.87
CA GLY A 426 -8.27 28.60 -18.41
C GLY A 426 -9.17 28.07 -17.28
N ILE A 427 -8.73 27.06 -16.55
CA ILE A 427 -9.32 26.59 -15.30
C ILE A 427 -8.50 27.18 -14.15
N ASN A 428 -9.14 27.90 -13.24
CA ASN A 428 -8.45 28.41 -12.06
C ASN A 428 -8.17 27.25 -11.10
N ALA A 429 -6.91 26.81 -11.02
CA ALA A 429 -6.54 25.66 -10.21
C ALA A 429 -5.36 26.00 -9.27
N THR A 430 -5.42 25.52 -8.04
CA THR A 430 -4.34 25.69 -7.05
C THR A 430 -4.08 24.35 -6.36
N PHE A 431 -2.82 24.13 -5.96
CA PHE A 431 -2.45 23.04 -5.08
C PHE A 431 -2.45 23.56 -3.62
N ASP A 432 -3.06 22.78 -2.73
CA ASP A 432 -3.05 22.99 -1.27
C ASP A 432 -2.44 21.76 -0.59
N GLY A 433 -1.18 21.88 -0.19
CA GLY A 433 -0.45 20.82 0.52
C GLY A 433 -0.83 20.78 1.99
N THR A 434 -1.53 19.74 2.40
CA THR A 434 -2.03 19.56 3.77
C THR A 434 -1.27 18.46 4.53
N SER A 435 -1.69 18.13 5.77
CA SER A 435 -1.16 16.97 6.49
C SER A 435 -1.94 15.71 6.11
N VAL A 436 -1.31 14.52 6.21
CA VAL A 436 -1.98 13.22 5.96
C VAL A 436 -3.29 13.11 6.74
N THR A 437 -3.29 13.48 8.03
CA THR A 437 -4.51 13.40 8.87
C THR A 437 -5.63 14.33 8.38
N ALA A 438 -5.31 15.56 7.96
CA ALA A 438 -6.31 16.49 7.45
C ALA A 438 -6.82 16.01 6.09
N TRP A 439 -5.92 15.60 5.19
CA TRP A 439 -6.26 15.03 3.89
C TRP A 439 -7.19 13.82 4.02
N THR A 440 -6.86 12.83 4.87
CA THR A 440 -7.72 11.66 5.11
C THR A 440 -9.11 12.06 5.62
N ASN A 441 -9.18 13.05 6.51
CA ASN A 441 -10.47 13.57 6.97
C ASN A 441 -11.27 14.21 5.84
N ASP A 442 -10.64 15.04 5.01
CA ASP A 442 -11.29 15.76 3.92
C ASP A 442 -11.79 14.80 2.85
N MET A 443 -11.00 13.78 2.50
CA MET A 443 -11.42 12.71 1.59
C MET A 443 -12.64 11.95 2.11
N ASN A 444 -12.62 11.51 3.37
CA ASN A 444 -13.71 10.76 3.99
C ASN A 444 -14.99 11.56 4.18
N THR A 445 -14.87 12.86 4.40
CA THR A 445 -16.04 13.76 4.61
C THR A 445 -16.54 14.41 3.34
N GLY A 446 -15.77 14.35 2.25
CA GLY A 446 -16.06 15.03 0.98
C GLY A 446 -15.80 16.54 1.03
N ASP A 447 -14.93 17.02 1.92
CA ASP A 447 -14.55 18.44 2.00
C ASP A 447 -13.34 18.75 1.10
N PHE A 448 -13.41 18.35 -0.14
CA PHE A 448 -12.41 18.58 -1.17
C PHE A 448 -13.08 18.70 -2.55
N GLN A 449 -12.33 19.16 -3.56
CA GLN A 449 -12.79 19.21 -4.96
C GLN A 449 -12.04 18.22 -5.84
N LEU A 450 -10.72 18.15 -5.71
CA LEU A 450 -9.85 17.27 -6.50
C LEU A 450 -8.67 16.84 -5.63
N SER A 451 -8.28 15.58 -5.71
CA SER A 451 -7.08 15.03 -5.07
C SER A 451 -6.35 14.11 -6.05
N LEU A 452 -5.12 13.76 -5.79
CA LEU A 452 -4.38 12.73 -6.51
C LEU A 452 -4.19 11.53 -5.58
N HIS A 453 -4.38 10.32 -6.10
CA HIS A 453 -4.26 9.12 -5.28
C HIS A 453 -3.96 7.89 -6.14
N TRP A 454 -3.30 6.90 -5.54
CA TRP A 454 -3.16 5.58 -6.14
C TRP A 454 -4.49 4.80 -6.02
N GLY A 455 -4.77 3.92 -6.96
CA GLY A 455 -5.84 2.92 -6.82
C GLY A 455 -5.29 1.61 -6.27
N SER A 456 -6.14 0.79 -5.73
CA SER A 456 -5.77 -0.52 -5.17
C SER A 456 -5.29 -1.49 -6.26
N GLY A 457 -4.12 -2.08 -6.07
CA GLY A 457 -3.65 -3.23 -6.83
C GLY A 457 -4.24 -4.54 -6.31
N GLY A 458 -4.00 -5.66 -7.00
CA GLY A 458 -4.42 -6.99 -6.55
C GLY A 458 -4.31 -8.04 -7.66
N ILE A 459 -4.80 -9.25 -7.41
CA ILE A 459 -4.70 -10.38 -8.36
C ILE A 459 -5.61 -10.25 -9.58
N THR A 460 -6.48 -9.27 -9.64
CA THR A 460 -7.32 -8.92 -10.79
C THR A 460 -7.59 -7.42 -10.80
N PRO A 461 -7.97 -6.82 -11.93
CA PRO A 461 -8.35 -5.40 -11.96
C PRO A 461 -9.66 -5.10 -11.21
N TYR A 462 -10.36 -6.10 -10.69
CA TYR A 462 -11.50 -5.91 -9.78
C TYR A 462 -11.13 -4.97 -8.62
N TYR A 463 -9.96 -5.15 -8.01
CA TYR A 463 -9.53 -4.35 -6.85
C TYR A 463 -9.43 -2.86 -7.17
N LEU A 464 -8.92 -2.52 -8.35
CA LEU A 464 -8.85 -1.14 -8.83
C LEU A 464 -10.24 -0.51 -8.98
N TYR A 465 -11.16 -1.24 -9.60
CA TYR A 465 -12.52 -0.73 -9.84
C TYR A 465 -13.40 -0.79 -8.60
N ASP A 466 -13.20 -1.76 -7.72
CA ASP A 466 -13.85 -1.82 -6.41
C ASP A 466 -13.47 -0.59 -5.57
N ASP A 467 -12.18 -0.29 -5.49
CA ASP A 467 -11.62 0.87 -4.79
C ASP A 467 -12.16 2.21 -5.34
N TRP A 468 -12.23 2.34 -6.66
CA TRP A 468 -12.69 3.57 -7.30
C TRP A 468 -14.22 3.75 -7.29
N LEU A 469 -15.00 2.68 -7.21
CA LEU A 469 -16.40 2.74 -7.64
C LEU A 469 -17.40 2.09 -6.66
N ASP A 470 -16.96 1.36 -5.63
CA ASP A 470 -17.87 0.75 -4.65
C ASP A 470 -18.31 1.80 -3.60
N ASP A 471 -19.56 2.27 -3.71
CA ASP A 471 -20.14 3.31 -2.86
C ASP A 471 -20.26 2.94 -1.38
N THR A 472 -19.97 1.69 -1.00
CA THR A 472 -19.91 1.25 0.39
C THR A 472 -18.59 1.59 1.07
N LEU A 473 -17.52 1.80 0.31
CA LEU A 473 -16.17 2.04 0.82
C LEU A 473 -16.01 3.42 1.46
N ILE A 474 -16.72 4.43 0.98
CA ILE A 474 -16.67 5.78 1.57
C ILE A 474 -17.07 5.79 3.04
N THR A 475 -17.95 4.90 3.47
CA THR A 475 -18.39 4.83 4.87
C THR A 475 -17.35 4.20 5.79
N SER A 476 -16.43 3.41 5.22
CA SER A 476 -15.28 2.82 5.91
C SER A 476 -14.03 3.71 5.82
N GLY A 477 -13.99 4.66 4.89
CA GLY A 477 -12.85 5.52 4.62
C GLY A 477 -11.71 4.78 3.92
N SER A 478 -12.06 3.87 2.99
CA SER A 478 -11.12 2.98 2.32
C SER A 478 -11.24 2.96 0.79
N GLY A 479 -12.00 3.86 0.19
CA GLY A 479 -12.20 3.98 -1.26
C GLY A 479 -13.42 4.82 -1.61
N ASP A 480 -13.79 4.91 -2.91
CA ASP A 480 -14.88 5.74 -3.45
C ASP A 480 -14.84 7.19 -2.92
N TYR A 481 -13.65 7.76 -2.81
CA TYR A 481 -13.49 9.12 -2.28
C TYR A 481 -14.15 10.18 -3.18
N GLU A 482 -14.41 9.87 -4.44
CA GLU A 482 -15.16 10.72 -5.36
C GLU A 482 -16.67 10.81 -5.03
N HIS A 483 -17.15 10.05 -4.06
CA HIS A 483 -18.54 10.04 -3.61
C HIS A 483 -19.52 9.68 -4.75
N LEU A 484 -19.16 8.69 -5.57
CA LEU A 484 -19.99 8.19 -6.65
C LEU A 484 -21.23 7.48 -6.12
N LYS A 485 -22.37 7.73 -6.79
CA LYS A 485 -23.64 7.02 -6.50
C LYS A 485 -24.29 6.58 -7.79
N ASP A 486 -24.03 5.36 -8.20
CA ASP A 486 -24.60 4.74 -9.39
C ASP A 486 -25.00 3.29 -9.11
N THR A 487 -26.30 3.03 -8.99
CA THR A 487 -26.83 1.69 -8.66
C THR A 487 -26.62 0.67 -9.77
N THR A 488 -26.46 1.09 -11.03
CA THR A 488 -26.15 0.18 -12.14
C THR A 488 -24.72 -0.32 -11.99
N LEU A 489 -23.80 0.60 -11.74
CA LEU A 489 -22.39 0.29 -11.55
C LEU A 489 -22.17 -0.61 -10.33
N GLN A 490 -22.88 -0.36 -9.21
CA GLN A 490 -22.85 -1.26 -8.04
C GLN A 490 -23.35 -2.68 -8.37
N THR A 491 -24.32 -2.78 -9.27
CA THR A 491 -24.81 -4.09 -9.74
C THR A 491 -23.76 -4.79 -10.62
N ASP A 492 -23.08 -4.05 -11.47
CA ASP A 492 -22.02 -4.57 -12.34
C ASP A 492 -20.79 -5.03 -11.53
N LEU A 493 -20.36 -4.25 -10.53
CA LEU A 493 -19.29 -4.65 -9.59
C LEU A 493 -19.67 -5.92 -8.81
N ALA A 494 -20.88 -5.98 -8.28
CA ALA A 494 -21.34 -7.15 -7.54
C ALA A 494 -21.42 -8.42 -8.40
N LYS A 495 -21.66 -8.28 -9.70
CA LYS A 495 -21.75 -9.38 -10.65
C LYS A 495 -20.40 -10.08 -10.83
N LEU A 496 -19.30 -9.34 -10.84
CA LEU A 496 -17.94 -9.87 -10.96
C LEU A 496 -17.62 -10.95 -9.92
N ASN A 497 -18.20 -10.86 -8.73
CA ASN A 497 -18.01 -11.88 -7.69
C ASN A 497 -18.46 -13.29 -8.12
N GLY A 498 -19.29 -13.39 -9.16
CA GLY A 498 -19.74 -14.65 -9.75
C GLY A 498 -18.80 -15.24 -10.80
N ASP A 499 -17.79 -14.51 -11.25
CA ASP A 499 -16.97 -14.83 -12.42
C ASP A 499 -15.70 -15.59 -12.03
N GLN A 500 -15.64 -16.84 -12.45
CA GLN A 500 -14.50 -17.71 -12.12
C GLN A 500 -13.35 -17.57 -13.12
N THR A 501 -13.62 -17.28 -14.38
CA THR A 501 -12.62 -17.28 -15.45
C THR A 501 -12.32 -15.86 -15.92
N VAL A 502 -11.09 -15.62 -16.40
CA VAL A 502 -10.68 -14.34 -16.99
C VAL A 502 -11.65 -13.91 -18.10
N ALA A 503 -12.19 -14.85 -18.90
CA ALA A 503 -13.13 -14.51 -19.97
C ALA A 503 -14.48 -14.01 -19.44
N GLU A 504 -15.00 -14.58 -18.35
CA GLU A 504 -16.21 -14.09 -17.67
C GLU A 504 -15.94 -12.72 -17.06
N GLN A 505 -14.84 -12.59 -16.31
CA GLN A 505 -14.41 -11.34 -15.69
C GLN A 505 -14.26 -10.21 -16.71
N THR A 506 -13.57 -10.46 -17.84
CA THR A 506 -13.41 -9.47 -18.92
C THR A 506 -14.74 -9.04 -19.53
N ALA A 507 -15.69 -9.99 -19.66
CA ALA A 507 -17.01 -9.66 -20.20
C ALA A 507 -17.80 -8.75 -19.25
N ASP A 508 -17.71 -8.98 -17.94
CA ASP A 508 -18.42 -8.22 -16.92
C ASP A 508 -17.66 -6.95 -16.47
N LEU A 509 -16.34 -6.88 -16.67
CA LEU A 509 -15.57 -5.64 -16.57
C LEU A 509 -15.88 -4.65 -17.71
N SER A 510 -16.27 -5.12 -18.90
CA SER A 510 -16.48 -4.27 -20.06
C SER A 510 -17.41 -3.06 -19.82
N PRO A 511 -18.59 -3.19 -19.19
CA PRO A 511 -19.44 -2.00 -18.89
C PRO A 511 -18.78 -1.07 -17.86
N ILE A 512 -18.01 -1.58 -16.91
CA ILE A 512 -17.30 -0.80 -15.88
C ILE A 512 -16.18 0.01 -16.53
N GLU A 513 -15.35 -0.61 -17.36
CA GLU A 513 -14.28 0.04 -18.11
C GLU A 513 -14.82 1.14 -19.04
N GLN A 514 -15.94 0.87 -19.74
CA GLN A 514 -16.62 1.86 -20.56
C GLN A 514 -17.14 3.03 -19.73
N TYR A 515 -17.68 2.74 -18.53
CA TYR A 515 -18.18 3.78 -17.63
C TYR A 515 -17.05 4.72 -17.21
N VAL A 516 -15.90 4.18 -16.79
CA VAL A 516 -14.72 4.97 -16.42
C VAL A 516 -14.24 5.83 -17.59
N ALA A 517 -14.05 5.23 -18.76
CA ALA A 517 -13.58 5.92 -19.96
C ALA A 517 -14.50 7.06 -20.41
N GLN A 518 -15.83 6.94 -20.23
CA GLN A 518 -16.81 7.90 -20.73
C GLN A 518 -17.22 8.94 -19.71
N ASN A 519 -17.30 8.56 -18.43
CA ASN A 519 -17.84 9.42 -17.37
C ASN A 519 -16.78 10.01 -16.46
N LEU A 520 -15.53 9.49 -16.52
CA LEU A 520 -14.39 9.98 -15.75
C LEU A 520 -14.75 10.15 -14.25
N PRO A 521 -15.26 9.11 -13.57
CA PRO A 521 -15.42 9.18 -12.12
C PRO A 521 -14.08 9.46 -11.44
N VAL A 522 -13.02 8.88 -11.95
CA VAL A 522 -11.61 9.24 -11.72
C VAL A 522 -10.97 9.65 -13.04
N ILE A 523 -9.85 10.37 -13.01
CA ILE A 523 -9.09 10.77 -14.21
C ILE A 523 -7.73 10.12 -14.14
N PRO A 524 -7.50 9.00 -14.86
CA PRO A 524 -6.24 8.25 -14.79
C PRO A 524 -5.03 9.09 -15.23
N THR A 525 -3.89 8.96 -14.53
CA THR A 525 -2.65 9.73 -14.80
C THR A 525 -1.49 8.85 -15.21
N THR A 526 -0.85 8.21 -14.25
CA THR A 526 0.35 7.37 -14.38
C THR A 526 0.09 5.96 -13.84
N THR A 527 1.00 5.03 -14.08
CA THR A 527 1.06 3.81 -13.28
C THR A 527 1.42 4.17 -11.85
N ALA A 528 0.96 3.39 -10.87
CA ALA A 528 1.46 3.46 -9.51
C ALA A 528 2.56 2.41 -9.32
N ALA A 529 3.74 2.85 -8.92
CA ALA A 529 4.90 1.99 -8.75
C ALA A 529 4.86 1.25 -7.42
N ASP A 530 5.25 -0.02 -7.44
CA ASP A 530 5.69 -0.75 -6.26
C ASP A 530 7.16 -0.39 -6.02
N TRP A 531 7.44 0.58 -5.14
CA TRP A 531 8.78 1.10 -4.87
C TRP A 531 9.69 0.01 -4.33
N PHE A 532 10.82 -0.23 -5.00
CA PHE A 532 11.73 -1.30 -4.64
C PHE A 532 13.19 -0.97 -4.97
N GLU A 533 13.95 -0.60 -3.97
CA GLU A 533 15.39 -0.33 -4.03
C GLU A 533 16.15 -1.27 -3.10
N TYR A 534 17.24 -1.83 -3.60
CA TYR A 534 18.01 -2.79 -2.82
C TYR A 534 19.52 -2.78 -3.12
N SER A 535 20.28 -3.25 -2.15
CA SER A 535 21.71 -3.55 -2.34
C SER A 535 21.95 -5.06 -2.41
N SER A 536 22.57 -5.50 -3.50
CA SER A 536 22.97 -6.90 -3.71
C SER A 536 24.32 -7.26 -3.07
N ALA A 537 24.93 -6.34 -2.30
CA ALA A 537 26.27 -6.55 -1.71
C ALA A 537 26.36 -7.75 -0.76
N GLN A 538 25.30 -8.05 -0.01
CA GLN A 538 25.26 -9.15 0.95
C GLN A 538 24.41 -10.33 0.50
N PHE A 539 23.41 -10.09 -0.36
CA PHE A 539 22.47 -11.10 -0.85
C PHE A 539 22.23 -10.94 -2.33
N THR A 540 22.01 -12.06 -3.00
CA THR A 540 21.55 -12.15 -4.40
C THR A 540 20.22 -12.89 -4.46
N GLY A 541 19.57 -12.91 -5.62
CA GLY A 541 18.29 -13.58 -5.79
C GLY A 541 17.08 -12.63 -5.67
N TRP A 542 17.31 -11.34 -5.59
CA TRP A 542 16.28 -10.31 -5.59
C TRP A 542 15.37 -10.38 -6.82
N PRO A 543 14.09 -10.02 -6.71
CA PRO A 543 13.22 -9.92 -7.89
C PRO A 543 13.72 -8.83 -8.82
N THR A 544 13.45 -8.99 -10.10
CA THR A 544 13.85 -8.03 -11.14
C THR A 544 12.85 -8.08 -12.28
N GLN A 545 12.84 -7.09 -13.14
CA GLN A 545 12.01 -7.11 -14.36
C GLN A 545 12.25 -8.38 -15.23
N ALA A 546 13.44 -8.95 -15.21
CA ALA A 546 13.76 -10.18 -15.94
C ALA A 546 13.34 -11.47 -15.21
N ASN A 547 13.12 -11.39 -13.91
CA ASN A 547 12.67 -12.49 -13.05
C ASN A 547 11.67 -11.97 -12.01
N PRO A 548 10.45 -11.62 -12.42
CA PRO A 548 9.46 -10.94 -11.61
C PRO A 548 8.66 -11.96 -10.76
N TYR A 549 9.32 -12.66 -9.87
CA TYR A 549 8.64 -13.61 -8.99
C TYR A 549 7.90 -12.93 -7.82
N ASP A 550 8.06 -11.64 -7.66
CA ASP A 550 7.37 -10.76 -6.72
C ASP A 550 7.62 -9.31 -7.10
N SER A 551 6.84 -8.33 -6.62
CA SER A 551 7.09 -6.90 -6.88
C SER A 551 8.32 -6.38 -6.14
N GLY A 552 8.63 -6.97 -4.99
CA GLY A 552 9.77 -6.61 -4.16
C GLY A 552 9.54 -5.42 -3.23
N GLN A 553 8.39 -4.77 -3.28
CA GLN A 553 8.07 -3.66 -2.38
C GLN A 553 7.99 -4.14 -0.93
N PRO A 554 8.84 -3.63 0.00
CA PRO A 554 8.79 -4.02 1.39
C PRO A 554 7.66 -3.24 2.09
N SER A 555 6.51 -3.85 2.23
CA SER A 555 5.40 -3.22 2.94
C SER A 555 4.39 -4.24 3.42
N GLY A 556 3.67 -3.88 4.48
CA GLY A 556 2.45 -4.59 4.87
C GLY A 556 1.37 -4.36 3.82
N SER A 557 0.69 -5.42 3.44
CA SER A 557 -0.49 -5.30 2.60
C SER A 557 -1.60 -4.54 3.31
N ASN A 558 -2.29 -3.69 2.58
CA ASN A 558 -3.43 -2.96 3.10
C ASN A 558 -4.64 -3.84 3.50
N ASN A 559 -4.68 -5.11 3.07
CA ASN A 559 -5.89 -5.93 3.20
C ASN A 559 -5.68 -7.35 3.76
N SER A 560 -4.45 -7.86 3.82
CA SER A 560 -4.17 -9.19 4.37
C SER A 560 -2.68 -9.47 4.52
N ALA A 561 -2.30 -10.43 5.37
CA ALA A 561 -0.92 -10.86 5.56
C ALA A 561 -0.26 -11.48 4.30
N SER A 562 -1.01 -11.68 3.22
CA SER A 562 -0.56 -12.40 2.03
C SER A 562 0.03 -11.56 0.93
N THR A 563 -0.05 -10.26 1.03
CA THR A 563 0.36 -9.38 -0.06
C THR A 563 1.64 -8.61 0.24
N GLY A 564 2.28 -8.91 1.38
CA GLY A 564 3.64 -8.43 1.63
C GLY A 564 4.64 -9.27 0.85
N SER A 565 5.41 -8.64 -0.02
CA SER A 565 6.53 -9.25 -0.74
C SER A 565 7.61 -9.83 0.18
N ASP A 566 7.67 -9.36 1.41
CA ASP A 566 8.77 -9.56 2.35
C ASP A 566 9.11 -11.03 2.57
N GLU A 567 8.12 -11.87 2.81
CA GLU A 567 8.34 -13.28 3.08
C GLU A 567 8.83 -14.02 1.83
N VAL A 568 8.20 -13.78 0.69
CA VAL A 568 8.55 -14.43 -0.58
C VAL A 568 9.96 -14.03 -0.98
N VAL A 569 10.29 -12.74 -0.93
CA VAL A 569 11.64 -12.23 -1.29
C VAL A 569 12.70 -12.81 -0.36
N LEU A 570 12.53 -12.72 0.97
CA LEU A 570 13.52 -13.20 1.93
C LEU A 570 13.83 -14.70 1.80
N LEU A 571 12.84 -15.50 1.39
CA LEU A 571 13.02 -16.94 1.17
C LEU A 571 13.72 -17.27 -0.17
N HIS A 572 13.76 -16.33 -1.13
CA HIS A 572 14.48 -16.47 -2.40
C HIS A 572 15.90 -15.93 -2.35
N LEU A 573 16.23 -15.09 -1.36
CA LEU A 573 17.58 -14.55 -1.23
C LEU A 573 18.60 -15.63 -0.94
N THR A 574 19.83 -15.43 -1.42
CA THR A 574 20.99 -16.25 -1.09
C THR A 574 22.15 -15.35 -0.70
N PRO A 575 22.95 -15.70 0.34
CA PRO A 575 24.14 -14.93 0.68
C PRO A 575 25.06 -14.78 -0.53
N ALA A 576 25.56 -13.56 -0.75
CA ALA A 576 26.55 -13.30 -1.79
C ALA A 576 27.86 -14.02 -1.45
N SER A 577 28.55 -14.53 -2.46
CA SER A 577 29.74 -15.37 -2.31
C SER A 577 31.01 -14.54 -2.03
#